data_deba324a72d944471cc1d0ee0302889b
#
_entry.id   deba324a72d944471cc1d0ee0302889b
#
_cell.length_a   1.000
_cell.length_b   1.000
_cell.length_c   1.000
_cell.angle_alpha   90.00
_cell.angle_beta   90.00
_cell.angle_gamma   90.00
#
_symmetry.space_group_name_H-M   'P 1'
#
loop_
_entity.id
_entity.type
_entity.pdbx_description
1 polymer ?
#
loop_
_entity_poly.entity_id
_entity_poly.type
_entity_poly.pdbx_seq_one_letter_code
_entity_poly.pdbx_strand_id
1 'polypeptide(L)'
;MMLRAIAAAALLAGLAACATPAPGAPPAAETLAISVGPCFGFCPVYSVEVKAGGQVVFVGERHTAVEGRREAQAPAGGYEAVARALAPFRPATGASEQTTCERQATDMSHYTVVWSAADGTQTTLNHDGGCMSAKNARLMEALKSAPARLGVADWVRRPE
;
A
#
# COMPACT_ATOMS: atom_id res chain seq x y z
N MET A 1 -4.76 16.85 75.75
CA MET A 1 -4.33 17.60 74.57
C MET A 1 -4.38 16.63 73.37
N MET A 2 -5.44 16.78 72.52
CA MET A 2 -5.66 15.93 71.37
C MET A 2 -5.06 16.59 70.11
N LEU A 3 -4.10 15.94 69.47
CA LEU A 3 -3.58 16.35 68.17
C LEU A 3 -4.37 15.61 67.07
N ARG A 4 -5.08 16.35 66.22
CA ARG A 4 -5.78 15.84 65.03
C ARG A 4 -4.80 15.90 63.87
N ALA A 5 -4.48 14.74 63.29
CA ALA A 5 -3.78 14.62 62.02
C ALA A 5 -4.80 14.68 60.88
N ILE A 6 -4.61 15.64 59.98
CA ILE A 6 -5.40 15.77 58.71
C ILE A 6 -4.59 15.09 57.62
N ALA A 7 -5.12 13.99 57.06
CA ALA A 7 -4.56 13.33 55.90
C ALA A 7 -5.17 14.00 54.62
N ALA A 8 -4.31 14.63 53.84
CA ALA A 8 -4.66 15.16 52.53
C ALA A 8 -4.47 14.06 51.49
N ALA A 9 -5.57 13.60 50.90
CA ALA A 9 -5.56 12.68 49.74
C ALA A 9 -5.47 13.51 48.45
N ALA A 10 -4.35 13.41 47.73
CA ALA A 10 -4.16 13.99 46.41
C ALA A 10 -4.74 13.03 45.34
N LEU A 11 -5.85 13.44 44.70
CA LEU A 11 -6.40 12.76 43.50
C LEU A 11 -5.57 13.19 42.29
N LEU A 12 -4.77 12.25 41.74
CA LEU A 12 -4.15 12.37 40.42
C LEU A 12 -5.18 11.96 39.37
N ALA A 13 -5.83 12.94 38.72
CA ALA A 13 -6.64 12.71 37.54
C ALA A 13 -5.73 12.52 36.34
N GLY A 14 -5.56 11.25 35.88
CA GLY A 14 -4.85 10.91 34.67
C GLY A 14 -5.67 11.35 33.43
N LEU A 15 -5.21 12.34 32.68
CA LEU A 15 -5.73 12.67 31.35
C LEU A 15 -5.28 11.57 30.37
N ALA A 16 -6.19 10.65 30.04
CA ALA A 16 -6.05 9.78 28.90
C ALA A 16 -6.23 10.60 27.61
N ALA A 17 -5.13 11.05 27.01
CA ALA A 17 -5.17 11.68 25.70
C ALA A 17 -5.54 10.62 24.65
N CYS A 18 -6.78 10.60 24.17
CA CYS A 18 -7.18 9.87 22.98
C CYS A 18 -6.45 10.49 21.78
N ALA A 19 -5.35 9.89 21.33
CA ALA A 19 -4.70 10.27 20.08
C ALA A 19 -5.63 9.89 18.93
N THR A 20 -6.31 10.88 18.34
CA THR A 20 -7.06 10.73 17.10
C THR A 20 -6.04 10.56 15.96
N PRO A 21 -6.09 9.49 15.14
CA PRO A 21 -5.22 9.36 13.97
C PRO A 21 -5.42 10.55 13.04
N ALA A 22 -4.34 11.09 12.49
CA ALA A 22 -4.41 12.15 11.50
C ALA A 22 -5.17 11.65 10.26
N PRO A 23 -6.07 12.46 9.64
CA PRO A 23 -6.76 12.09 8.42
C PRO A 23 -5.74 11.72 7.33
N GLY A 24 -5.80 10.50 6.79
CA GLY A 24 -4.91 10.00 5.74
C GLY A 24 -3.66 9.26 6.21
N ALA A 25 -3.44 9.07 7.51
CA ALA A 25 -2.40 8.14 7.98
C ALA A 25 -2.85 6.69 7.74
N PRO A 26 -2.00 5.84 7.14
CA PRO A 26 -2.33 4.42 6.99
C PRO A 26 -2.53 3.77 8.38
N PRO A 27 -3.48 2.83 8.52
CA PRO A 27 -3.65 2.07 9.76
C PRO A 27 -2.34 1.39 10.17
N ALA A 28 -2.01 1.41 11.45
CA ALA A 28 -0.71 1.00 12.01
C ALA A 28 -0.29 -0.47 11.76
N ALA A 29 -1.09 -1.28 11.08
CA ALA A 29 -0.80 -2.67 10.77
C ALA A 29 -1.32 -3.09 9.38
N GLU A 30 -1.45 -2.15 8.45
CA GLU A 30 -1.90 -2.45 7.09
C GLU A 30 -0.77 -3.02 6.24
N THR A 31 -1.10 -4.00 5.43
CA THR A 31 -0.25 -4.52 4.36
C THR A 31 -0.82 -4.06 3.02
N LEU A 32 0.04 -3.57 2.14
CA LEU A 32 -0.30 -3.16 0.79
C LEU A 32 0.37 -4.10 -0.20
N ALA A 33 -0.41 -4.73 -1.07
CA ALA A 33 0.09 -5.58 -2.14
C ALA A 33 -0.29 -5.00 -3.51
N ILE A 34 0.66 -5.04 -4.45
CA ILE A 34 0.46 -4.67 -5.85
C ILE A 34 0.89 -5.87 -6.69
N SER A 35 -0.03 -6.39 -7.51
CA SER A 35 0.25 -7.43 -8.49
C SER A 35 0.12 -6.89 -9.90
N VAL A 36 1.05 -7.27 -10.76
CA VAL A 36 1.10 -6.88 -12.18
C VAL A 36 1.05 -8.16 -13.02
N GLY A 37 -0.04 -8.32 -13.75
CA GLY A 37 -0.28 -9.45 -14.65
C GLY A 37 0.36 -9.24 -16.02
N PRO A 38 0.26 -10.26 -16.89
CA PRO A 38 0.85 -10.22 -18.23
C PRO A 38 0.19 -9.17 -19.13
N CYS A 39 0.91 -8.81 -20.18
CA CYS A 39 0.42 -8.13 -21.37
C CYS A 39 0.64 -9.00 -22.61
N PHE A 40 0.20 -8.55 -23.76
CA PHE A 40 0.64 -9.11 -25.04
C PHE A 40 2.06 -8.64 -25.35
N GLY A 41 3.07 -9.42 -24.92
CA GLY A 41 4.48 -9.12 -25.10
C GLY A 41 5.33 -9.43 -23.86
N PHE A 42 6.41 -8.70 -23.71
CA PHE A 42 7.43 -8.94 -22.68
C PHE A 42 7.28 -8.02 -21.46
N CYS A 43 6.05 -7.81 -20.97
CA CYS A 43 5.84 -7.04 -19.76
C CYS A 43 6.27 -7.81 -18.52
N PRO A 44 6.88 -7.15 -17.53
CA PRO A 44 7.19 -7.78 -16.26
C PRO A 44 5.92 -8.27 -15.56
N VAL A 45 5.92 -9.51 -15.09
CA VAL A 45 4.85 -10.11 -14.26
C VAL A 45 5.41 -10.34 -12.88
N TYR A 46 4.83 -9.71 -11.87
CA TYR A 46 5.34 -9.76 -10.51
C TYR A 46 4.28 -9.34 -9.49
N SER A 47 4.54 -9.63 -8.24
CA SER A 47 3.87 -9.01 -7.11
C SER A 47 4.86 -8.39 -6.15
N VAL A 48 4.46 -7.31 -5.50
CA VAL A 48 5.18 -6.69 -4.39
C VAL A 48 4.22 -6.41 -3.25
N GLU A 49 4.58 -6.89 -2.07
CA GLU A 49 3.86 -6.64 -0.82
C GLU A 49 4.74 -5.80 0.09
N VAL A 50 4.17 -4.81 0.76
CA VAL A 50 4.86 -4.01 1.77
C VAL A 50 4.00 -3.84 3.00
N LYS A 51 4.60 -4.05 4.17
CA LYS A 51 3.98 -3.78 5.48
C LYS A 51 4.27 -2.36 5.93
N ALA A 52 3.43 -1.82 6.81
CA ALA A 52 3.61 -0.49 7.39
C ALA A 52 5.00 -0.27 8.02
N GLY A 53 5.66 -1.33 8.51
CA GLY A 53 7.04 -1.30 9.00
C GLY A 53 8.12 -1.28 7.91
N GLY A 54 7.73 -1.24 6.62
CA GLY A 54 8.65 -1.19 5.48
C GLY A 54 9.21 -2.55 5.05
N GLN A 55 8.82 -3.66 5.66
CA GLN A 55 9.19 -4.98 5.17
C GLN A 55 8.56 -5.23 3.80
N VAL A 56 9.37 -5.51 2.78
CA VAL A 56 8.96 -5.77 1.40
C VAL A 56 9.15 -7.23 1.06
N VAL A 57 8.15 -7.82 0.42
CA VAL A 57 8.21 -9.13 -0.22
C VAL A 57 7.94 -8.94 -1.71
N PHE A 58 8.88 -9.31 -2.54
CA PHE A 58 8.77 -9.31 -4.00
C PHE A 58 8.72 -10.74 -4.52
N VAL A 59 7.86 -10.99 -5.51
CA VAL A 59 7.85 -12.25 -6.25
C VAL A 59 7.84 -11.92 -7.75
N GLY A 60 8.96 -12.17 -8.42
CA GLY A 60 9.07 -12.08 -9.87
C GLY A 60 8.64 -13.39 -10.53
N GLU A 61 7.75 -13.31 -11.52
CA GLU A 61 7.22 -14.47 -12.22
C GLU A 61 7.79 -14.61 -13.63
N ARG A 62 7.77 -13.52 -14.41
CA ARG A 62 8.27 -13.50 -15.79
C ARG A 62 8.76 -12.13 -16.19
N HIS A 63 9.80 -12.08 -17.01
CA HIS A 63 10.33 -10.85 -17.61
C HIS A 63 10.77 -9.79 -16.56
N THR A 64 11.17 -10.26 -15.39
CA THR A 64 11.77 -9.48 -14.32
C THR A 64 13.25 -9.82 -14.17
N ALA A 65 14.08 -8.89 -13.72
CA ALA A 65 15.51 -9.15 -13.48
C ALA A 65 15.72 -10.15 -12.33
N VAL A 66 14.76 -10.23 -11.42
CA VAL A 66 14.75 -11.20 -10.32
C VAL A 66 13.53 -12.07 -10.46
N GLU A 67 13.72 -13.37 -10.62
CA GLU A 67 12.66 -14.37 -10.59
C GLU A 67 12.56 -15.02 -9.20
N GLY A 68 11.33 -15.42 -8.84
CA GLY A 68 11.04 -16.00 -7.53
C GLY A 68 10.96 -14.95 -6.42
N ARG A 69 10.92 -15.45 -5.18
CA ARG A 69 10.72 -14.63 -3.97
C ARG A 69 12.01 -13.96 -3.51
N ARG A 70 11.92 -12.66 -3.20
CA ARG A 70 12.96 -11.87 -2.54
C ARG A 70 12.34 -11.00 -1.45
N GLU A 71 13.14 -10.68 -0.46
CA GLU A 71 12.75 -9.80 0.63
C GLU A 71 13.72 -8.61 0.72
N ALA A 72 13.18 -7.46 1.10
CA ALA A 72 13.94 -6.24 1.32
C ALA A 72 13.31 -5.39 2.43
N GLN A 73 14.03 -4.35 2.83
CA GLN A 73 13.50 -3.27 3.64
C GLN A 73 13.35 -2.03 2.74
N ALA A 74 12.15 -1.49 2.64
CA ALA A 74 11.90 -0.25 1.93
C ALA A 74 12.72 0.90 2.53
N PRO A 75 13.14 1.88 1.72
CA PRO A 75 13.68 3.13 2.23
C PRO A 75 12.73 3.79 3.23
N ALA A 76 13.27 4.59 4.16
CA ALA A 76 12.46 5.32 5.12
C ALA A 76 11.37 6.13 4.42
N GLY A 77 10.11 5.98 4.85
CA GLY A 77 8.95 6.62 4.24
C GLY A 77 8.46 5.96 2.94
N GLY A 78 9.04 4.84 2.50
CA GLY A 78 8.67 4.17 1.25
C GLY A 78 7.23 3.64 1.26
N TYR A 79 6.83 2.96 2.34
CA TYR A 79 5.45 2.51 2.51
C TYR A 79 4.46 3.69 2.46
N GLU A 80 4.70 4.73 3.23
CA GLU A 80 3.84 5.92 3.31
C GLU A 80 3.75 6.66 1.97
N ALA A 81 4.83 6.67 1.21
CA ALA A 81 4.86 7.29 -0.12
C ALA A 81 3.99 6.53 -1.12
N VAL A 82 4.00 5.19 -1.10
CA VAL A 82 3.12 4.34 -1.94
C VAL A 82 1.69 4.43 -1.45
N ALA A 83 1.43 4.29 -0.15
CA ALA A 83 0.10 4.37 0.43
C ALA A 83 -0.58 5.72 0.12
N ARG A 84 0.14 6.84 0.25
CA ARG A 84 -0.36 8.17 -0.12
C ARG A 84 -0.66 8.31 -1.61
N ALA A 85 0.21 7.77 -2.47
CA ALA A 85 0.00 7.86 -3.92
C ALA A 85 -1.23 7.08 -4.37
N LEU A 86 -1.57 5.97 -3.70
CA LEU A 86 -2.70 5.12 -4.01
C LEU A 86 -3.99 5.50 -3.26
N ALA A 87 -3.92 6.29 -2.19
CA ALA A 87 -5.07 6.68 -1.36
C ALA A 87 -6.26 7.27 -2.16
N PRO A 88 -6.05 8.15 -3.20
CA PRO A 88 -7.15 8.71 -3.98
C PRO A 88 -7.93 7.69 -4.82
N PHE A 89 -7.40 6.47 -4.95
CA PHE A 89 -7.96 5.41 -5.79
C PHE A 89 -8.53 4.25 -4.97
N ARG A 90 -8.33 4.29 -3.65
CA ARG A 90 -8.74 3.21 -2.75
C ARG A 90 -10.27 3.14 -2.68
N PRO A 91 -10.87 1.96 -2.92
CA PRO A 91 -12.28 1.71 -2.68
C PRO A 91 -12.69 1.88 -1.22
N ALA A 92 -14.00 1.87 -0.94
CA ALA A 92 -14.49 1.76 0.42
C ALA A 92 -13.94 0.51 1.10
N THR A 93 -13.66 0.61 2.40
CA THR A 93 -13.08 -0.51 3.18
C THR A 93 -13.91 -1.78 3.01
N GLY A 94 -13.26 -2.88 2.69
CA GLY A 94 -13.88 -4.18 2.44
C GLY A 94 -14.48 -4.34 1.04
N ALA A 95 -14.49 -3.30 0.20
CA ALA A 95 -15.00 -3.40 -1.17
C ALA A 95 -13.94 -3.90 -2.15
N SER A 96 -14.42 -4.51 -3.24
CA SER A 96 -13.63 -4.82 -4.43
C SER A 96 -14.21 -4.07 -5.61
N GLU A 97 -13.39 -3.22 -6.24
CA GLU A 97 -13.81 -2.38 -7.37
C GLU A 97 -12.88 -2.54 -8.56
N GLN A 98 -13.43 -2.25 -9.74
CA GLN A 98 -12.67 -2.11 -10.98
C GLN A 98 -12.77 -0.68 -11.48
N THR A 99 -11.67 -0.15 -12.01
CA THR A 99 -11.64 1.19 -12.59
C THR A 99 -12.54 1.29 -13.82
N THR A 100 -13.17 2.45 -13.99
CA THR A 100 -13.97 2.77 -15.17
C THR A 100 -13.12 3.43 -16.25
N CYS A 101 -13.42 3.18 -17.51
CA CYS A 101 -12.68 3.66 -18.68
C CYS A 101 -13.46 4.68 -19.48
N GLU A 102 -12.80 5.73 -19.93
CA GLU A 102 -13.30 6.60 -21.02
C GLU A 102 -12.94 6.01 -22.39
N ARG A 103 -11.77 5.37 -22.47
CA ARG A 103 -11.30 4.62 -23.65
C ARG A 103 -10.56 3.39 -23.18
N GLN A 104 -10.61 2.32 -23.96
CA GLN A 104 -9.96 1.05 -23.70
C GLN A 104 -8.97 0.72 -24.81
N ALA A 105 -7.70 0.47 -24.44
CA ALA A 105 -6.74 -0.24 -25.26
C ALA A 105 -6.69 -1.72 -24.83
N THR A 106 -6.45 -2.62 -25.78
CA THR A 106 -6.28 -4.06 -25.49
C THR A 106 -4.83 -4.41 -25.19
N ASP A 107 -4.62 -5.63 -24.72
CA ASP A 107 -3.30 -6.25 -24.61
C ASP A 107 -2.35 -5.62 -23.58
N MET A 108 -2.88 -4.82 -22.67
CA MET A 108 -2.12 -4.17 -21.59
C MET A 108 -2.11 -5.01 -20.32
N SER A 109 -1.11 -4.79 -19.46
CA SER A 109 -1.03 -5.46 -18.16
C SER A 109 -2.21 -5.11 -17.27
N HIS A 110 -2.66 -6.08 -16.48
CA HIS A 110 -3.64 -5.89 -15.43
C HIS A 110 -2.94 -5.66 -14.08
N TYR A 111 -3.49 -4.77 -13.30
CA TYR A 111 -2.98 -4.42 -11.97
C TYR A 111 -4.04 -4.74 -10.93
N THR A 112 -3.63 -5.37 -9.83
CA THR A 112 -4.47 -5.55 -8.65
C THR A 112 -3.77 -4.93 -7.45
N VAL A 113 -4.47 -4.07 -6.75
CA VAL A 113 -4.00 -3.48 -5.48
C VAL A 113 -4.87 -3.99 -4.36
N VAL A 114 -4.25 -4.54 -3.32
CA VAL A 114 -4.94 -5.06 -2.13
C VAL A 114 -4.41 -4.36 -0.89
N TRP A 115 -5.29 -3.75 -0.14
CA TRP A 115 -5.06 -3.25 1.21
C TRP A 115 -5.62 -4.27 2.20
N SER A 116 -4.75 -4.85 3.03
CA SER A 116 -5.13 -5.83 4.04
C SER A 116 -4.96 -5.22 5.43
N ALA A 117 -6.06 -5.02 6.14
CA ALA A 117 -6.04 -4.54 7.51
C ALA A 117 -5.66 -5.66 8.50
N ALA A 118 -5.29 -5.29 9.74
CA ALA A 118 -4.88 -6.23 10.78
C ALA A 118 -5.97 -7.22 11.19
N ASP A 119 -7.24 -6.85 11.04
CA ASP A 119 -8.41 -7.71 11.31
C ASP A 119 -8.72 -8.69 10.16
N GLY A 120 -7.93 -8.70 9.09
CA GLY A 120 -8.12 -9.53 7.91
C GLY A 120 -9.04 -8.92 6.85
N THR A 121 -9.63 -7.75 7.08
CA THR A 121 -10.43 -7.05 6.07
C THR A 121 -9.56 -6.69 4.88
N GLN A 122 -10.00 -7.05 3.67
CA GLN A 122 -9.32 -6.72 2.41
C GLN A 122 -10.14 -5.73 1.60
N THR A 123 -9.46 -4.72 1.06
CA THR A 123 -10.00 -3.78 0.07
C THR A 123 -9.23 -3.96 -1.22
N THR A 124 -9.91 -4.12 -2.35
CA THR A 124 -9.26 -4.47 -3.63
C THR A 124 -9.62 -3.47 -4.71
N LEU A 125 -8.61 -3.01 -5.45
CA LEU A 125 -8.78 -2.26 -6.68
C LEU A 125 -8.19 -3.05 -7.84
N ASN A 126 -9.00 -3.31 -8.87
CA ASN A 126 -8.54 -3.88 -10.13
C ASN A 126 -8.45 -2.78 -11.19
N HIS A 127 -7.36 -2.78 -11.96
CA HIS A 127 -7.13 -1.81 -13.02
C HIS A 127 -6.52 -2.50 -14.25
N ASP A 128 -7.18 -2.34 -15.39
CA ASP A 128 -6.60 -2.68 -16.68
C ASP A 128 -5.72 -1.50 -17.15
N GLY A 129 -4.45 -1.76 -17.44
CA GLY A 129 -3.50 -0.73 -17.89
C GLY A 129 -3.91 -0.05 -19.20
N GLY A 130 -4.82 -0.67 -19.98
CA GLY A 130 -5.45 -0.08 -21.17
C GLY A 130 -6.65 0.80 -20.87
N CYS A 131 -7.11 0.84 -19.63
CA CYS A 131 -8.28 1.62 -19.20
C CYS A 131 -7.91 3.09 -19.00
N MET A 132 -8.13 3.91 -20.02
CA MET A 132 -7.67 5.30 -20.09
C MET A 132 -8.71 6.29 -19.60
N SER A 133 -8.30 7.18 -18.71
CA SER A 133 -8.95 8.42 -18.28
C SER A 133 -7.90 9.30 -17.60
N ALA A 134 -8.19 10.57 -17.35
CA ALA A 134 -7.29 11.45 -16.59
C ALA A 134 -7.03 10.94 -15.16
N LYS A 135 -8.04 10.32 -14.51
CA LYS A 135 -7.89 9.68 -13.19
C LYS A 135 -6.97 8.47 -13.28
N ASN A 136 -7.18 7.60 -14.29
CA ASN A 136 -6.41 6.38 -14.47
C ASN A 136 -4.95 6.64 -14.86
N ALA A 137 -4.66 7.74 -15.59
CA ALA A 137 -3.29 8.15 -15.87
C ALA A 137 -2.49 8.40 -14.58
N ARG A 138 -3.10 9.07 -13.59
CA ARG A 138 -2.48 9.29 -12.27
C ARG A 138 -2.34 7.99 -11.46
N LEU A 139 -3.33 7.08 -11.57
CA LEU A 139 -3.22 5.75 -10.96
C LEU A 139 -2.03 4.99 -11.54
N MET A 140 -1.90 4.97 -12.87
CA MET A 140 -0.77 4.30 -13.54
C MET A 140 0.58 4.88 -13.14
N GLU A 141 0.69 6.19 -12.97
CA GLU A 141 1.91 6.83 -12.45
C GLU A 141 2.23 6.33 -11.03
N ALA A 142 1.22 6.28 -10.13
CA ALA A 142 1.38 5.76 -8.77
C ALA A 142 1.85 4.29 -8.78
N LEU A 143 1.22 3.44 -9.59
CA LEU A 143 1.54 2.02 -9.71
C LEU A 143 2.96 1.79 -10.28
N LYS A 144 3.32 2.48 -11.37
CA LYS A 144 4.65 2.36 -12.00
C LYS A 144 5.78 2.90 -11.12
N SER A 145 5.52 3.89 -10.28
CA SER A 145 6.52 4.44 -9.35
C SER A 145 6.67 3.64 -8.05
N ALA A 146 5.75 2.74 -7.74
CA ALA A 146 5.76 1.99 -6.48
C ALA A 146 7.04 1.15 -6.28
N PRO A 147 7.56 0.38 -7.27
CA PRO A 147 8.80 -0.38 -7.09
C PRO A 147 9.99 0.48 -6.70
N ALA A 148 10.13 1.68 -7.30
CA ALA A 148 11.21 2.60 -6.97
C ALA A 148 11.09 3.16 -5.54
N ARG A 149 9.87 3.49 -5.12
CA ARG A 149 9.60 3.96 -3.75
C ARG A 149 9.87 2.88 -2.70
N LEU A 150 9.71 1.61 -3.08
CA LEU A 150 9.96 0.45 -2.22
C LEU A 150 11.40 -0.08 -2.32
N GLY A 151 12.27 0.52 -3.15
CA GLY A 151 13.67 0.12 -3.31
C GLY A 151 13.87 -1.18 -4.12
N VAL A 152 12.87 -1.60 -4.90
CA VAL A 152 12.92 -2.84 -5.68
C VAL A 152 12.81 -2.63 -7.21
N ALA A 153 13.00 -1.41 -7.69
CA ALA A 153 12.89 -1.09 -9.12
C ALA A 153 13.82 -1.94 -10.00
N ASP A 154 15.04 -2.24 -9.51
CA ASP A 154 16.02 -3.03 -10.23
C ASP A 154 15.58 -4.49 -10.40
N TRP A 155 14.73 -5.00 -9.51
CA TRP A 155 14.20 -6.35 -9.58
C TRP A 155 13.10 -6.49 -10.64
N VAL A 156 12.37 -5.39 -10.88
CA VAL A 156 11.26 -5.34 -11.86
C VAL A 156 11.77 -5.14 -13.27
N ARG A 157 12.97 -4.54 -13.45
CA ARG A 157 13.52 -4.29 -14.80
C ARG A 157 13.58 -5.60 -15.60
N ARG A 158 13.30 -5.48 -16.91
CA ARG A 158 13.49 -6.61 -17.82
C ARG A 158 14.99 -6.99 -17.88
N PRO A 159 15.34 -8.29 -17.85
CA PRO A 159 16.69 -8.73 -18.15
C PRO A 159 17.11 -8.23 -19.55
N GLU A 160 18.36 -7.79 -19.68
CA GLU A 160 18.97 -7.43 -20.97
C GLU A 160 19.27 -8.67 -21.82
#